data_56e4e3922de3b65caab2a6484562075c
#
_entry.id   56e4e3922de3b65caab2a6484562075c
#
_cell.length_a   1.000
_cell.length_b   1.000
_cell.length_c   1.000
_cell.angle_alpha   90.00
_cell.angle_beta   90.00
_cell.angle_gamma   90.00
#
_symmetry.space_group_name_H-M   'P 1'
#
loop_
_entity.id
_entity.type
_entity.pdbx_description
1 polymer ?
#
loop_
_entity_poly.entity_id
_entity_poly.type
_entity_poly.pdbx_seq_one_letter_code
_entity_poly.pdbx_strand_id
1 'polypeptide(L)'
;METEFTLTTQNPPAYIMAQSAGRIEQLYTANSQPVGKGDMLGVIENVARTEDLFVLRERMKEWKQGGSRTEQVGTIFFHRIAELGSVQAAYSSCLLAWNNYLQHMQESRTYETEVTNTVAALLNAVAEWEKNYLLTAPADGTVAFMQLWKRNQYVEAGETMFVIVPHDAALPVGKALLPMEGIGKVRTGQRVIIRLPAFPEQEFGTIEGRVESVSPVPDEQGRFVLEIALPQGLTTRYGKELPLIKTMTGTASIVTKEKSLLSRLLNLK
;
A
#
# COMPACT_ATOMS: atom_id res chain seq x y z
N MET A 1 3.79 -3.68 32.83
CA MET A 1 2.75 -4.40 32.08
C MET A 1 3.37 -4.88 30.79
N GLU A 2 3.27 -6.16 30.50
CA GLU A 2 3.93 -6.78 29.33
C GLU A 2 2.91 -7.07 28.23
N THR A 3 3.29 -6.86 26.98
CA THR A 3 2.41 -7.02 25.82
C THR A 3 3.22 -7.39 24.57
N GLU A 4 2.53 -7.92 23.56
CA GLU A 4 3.13 -8.16 22.24
C GLU A 4 3.61 -6.86 21.62
N PHE A 5 4.79 -6.92 21.00
CA PHE A 5 5.43 -5.79 20.36
C PHE A 5 5.86 -6.16 18.94
N THR A 6 5.65 -5.23 18.03
CA THR A 6 6.16 -5.32 16.67
C THR A 6 6.94 -4.06 16.35
N LEU A 7 8.21 -4.23 16.01
CA LEU A 7 9.02 -3.18 15.42
C LEU A 7 8.67 -3.10 13.93
N THR A 8 8.37 -1.93 13.47
CA THR A 8 8.09 -1.63 12.06
C THR A 8 8.68 -0.28 11.69
N THR A 9 8.55 0.13 10.45
CA THR A 9 8.89 1.47 9.99
C THR A 9 7.61 2.29 9.80
N GLN A 10 7.68 3.61 9.81
CA GLN A 10 6.55 4.48 9.50
C GLN A 10 5.92 4.14 8.14
N ASN A 11 6.78 3.78 7.16
CA ASN A 11 6.38 3.31 5.85
C ASN A 11 6.67 1.81 5.72
N PRO A 12 5.71 0.93 6.07
CA PRO A 12 5.92 -0.51 5.97
C PRO A 12 6.08 -0.95 4.51
N PRO A 13 6.74 -2.09 4.25
CA PRO A 13 6.79 -2.67 2.92
C PRO A 13 5.39 -2.91 2.36
N ALA A 14 5.18 -2.56 1.08
CA ALA A 14 3.93 -2.79 0.38
C ALA A 14 3.99 -4.10 -0.41
N TYR A 15 3.03 -4.99 -0.16
CA TYR A 15 2.92 -6.28 -0.84
C TYR A 15 2.05 -6.12 -2.09
N ILE A 16 2.58 -6.51 -3.24
CA ILE A 16 1.89 -6.46 -4.53
C ILE A 16 1.44 -7.87 -4.86
N MET A 17 0.13 -8.06 -4.84
CA MET A 17 -0.52 -9.34 -5.11
C MET A 17 -1.18 -9.32 -6.48
N ALA A 18 -1.13 -10.46 -7.18
CA ALA A 18 -1.91 -10.67 -8.38
C ALA A 18 -3.41 -10.62 -8.06
N GLN A 19 -4.16 -9.74 -8.73
CA GLN A 19 -5.60 -9.65 -8.51
C GLN A 19 -6.38 -10.70 -9.33
N SER A 20 -5.79 -11.13 -10.46
CA SER A 20 -6.36 -12.18 -11.33
C SER A 20 -5.35 -13.31 -11.50
N ALA A 21 -5.87 -14.53 -11.65
CA ALA A 21 -5.06 -15.67 -12.04
C ALA A 21 -4.76 -15.59 -13.53
N GLY A 22 -3.57 -16.01 -13.95
CA GLY A 22 -3.15 -16.00 -15.34
C GLY A 22 -1.64 -16.21 -15.50
N ARG A 23 -1.14 -16.08 -16.72
CA ARG A 23 0.31 -16.10 -16.97
C ARG A 23 0.86 -14.68 -16.90
N ILE A 24 2.10 -14.56 -16.49
CA ILE A 24 2.83 -13.29 -16.60
C ILE A 24 3.07 -13.01 -18.08
N GLU A 25 2.39 -12.00 -18.63
CA GLU A 25 2.58 -11.57 -20.01
C GLU A 25 3.93 -10.87 -20.16
N GLN A 26 4.21 -9.92 -19.27
CA GLN A 26 5.46 -9.17 -19.24
C GLN A 26 5.82 -8.70 -17.85
N LEU A 27 7.13 -8.64 -17.56
CA LEU A 27 7.73 -7.99 -16.40
C LEU A 27 8.49 -6.75 -16.88
N TYR A 28 8.25 -5.62 -16.21
CA TYR A 28 8.91 -4.33 -16.50
C TYR A 28 9.96 -3.98 -15.46
N THR A 29 10.12 -4.80 -14.43
CA THR A 29 11.04 -4.58 -13.33
C THR A 29 11.90 -5.81 -13.06
N ALA A 30 13.03 -5.61 -12.41
CA ALA A 30 13.92 -6.66 -11.92
C ALA A 30 14.02 -6.62 -10.39
N ASN A 31 14.49 -7.73 -9.80
CA ASN A 31 14.74 -7.77 -8.37
C ASN A 31 15.80 -6.73 -7.97
N SER A 32 15.56 -6.05 -6.85
CA SER A 32 16.41 -4.95 -6.32
C SER A 32 16.44 -3.69 -7.19
N GLN A 33 15.52 -3.53 -8.14
CA GLN A 33 15.40 -2.31 -8.94
C GLN A 33 14.66 -1.21 -8.16
N PRO A 34 15.15 0.05 -8.18
CA PRO A 34 14.40 1.18 -7.66
C PRO A 34 13.19 1.49 -8.56
N VAL A 35 12.06 1.85 -7.95
CA VAL A 35 10.82 2.21 -8.64
C VAL A 35 10.16 3.39 -7.95
N GLY A 36 9.43 4.18 -8.73
CA GLY A 36 8.59 5.26 -8.27
C GLY A 36 7.13 4.82 -8.10
N LYS A 37 6.37 5.59 -7.32
CA LYS A 37 4.93 5.39 -7.18
C LYS A 37 4.23 5.47 -8.54
N GLY A 38 3.48 4.43 -8.90
CA GLY A 38 2.75 4.32 -10.16
C GLY A 38 3.53 3.64 -11.28
N ASP A 39 4.81 3.29 -11.07
CA ASP A 39 5.59 2.54 -12.04
C ASP A 39 4.97 1.16 -12.28
N MET A 40 4.97 0.76 -13.55
CA MET A 40 4.49 -0.56 -13.96
C MET A 40 5.55 -1.62 -13.64
N LEU A 41 5.16 -2.65 -12.90
CA LEU A 41 6.03 -3.75 -12.51
C LEU A 41 5.86 -4.96 -13.41
N GLY A 42 4.65 -5.20 -13.89
CA GLY A 42 4.32 -6.29 -14.77
C GLY A 42 2.85 -6.28 -15.18
N VAL A 43 2.51 -7.16 -16.10
CA VAL A 43 1.14 -7.37 -16.56
C VAL A 43 0.83 -8.86 -16.60
N ILE A 44 -0.39 -9.22 -16.20
CA ILE A 44 -0.95 -10.57 -16.27
C ILE A 44 -1.70 -10.71 -17.59
N GLU A 45 -1.50 -11.85 -18.26
CA GLU A 45 -2.16 -12.20 -19.51
C GLU A 45 -3.68 -12.03 -19.42
N ASN A 46 -4.26 -11.44 -20.43
CA ASN A 46 -5.68 -11.20 -20.53
C ASN A 46 -6.12 -11.26 -22.01
N VAL A 47 -7.42 -11.14 -22.27
CA VAL A 47 -7.99 -11.25 -23.62
C VAL A 47 -7.82 -10.00 -24.48
N ALA A 48 -7.30 -8.90 -23.91
CA ALA A 48 -7.02 -7.68 -24.65
C ALA A 48 -5.58 -7.67 -25.16
N ARG A 49 -5.33 -6.87 -26.17
CA ARG A 49 -3.99 -6.50 -26.55
C ARG A 49 -3.49 -5.40 -25.64
N THR A 50 -2.54 -5.71 -24.78
CA THR A 50 -2.06 -4.81 -23.71
C THR A 50 -1.55 -3.47 -24.26
N GLU A 51 -0.89 -3.45 -25.42
CA GLU A 51 -0.44 -2.22 -26.07
C GLU A 51 -1.60 -1.30 -26.48
N ASP A 52 -2.72 -1.87 -26.93
CA ASP A 52 -3.91 -1.08 -27.27
C ASP A 52 -4.52 -0.42 -26.05
N LEU A 53 -4.55 -1.12 -24.92
CA LEU A 53 -5.03 -0.56 -23.67
C LEU A 53 -4.10 0.53 -23.12
N PHE A 54 -2.79 0.38 -23.25
CA PHE A 54 -1.85 1.43 -22.87
C PHE A 54 -2.03 2.69 -23.72
N VAL A 55 -2.20 2.54 -25.04
CA VAL A 55 -2.49 3.68 -25.92
C VAL A 55 -3.82 4.34 -25.55
N LEU A 56 -4.88 3.54 -25.30
CA LEU A 56 -6.17 4.05 -24.88
C LEU A 56 -6.05 4.85 -23.57
N ARG A 57 -5.38 4.29 -22.59
CA ARG A 57 -5.13 4.91 -21.28
C ARG A 57 -4.44 6.27 -21.43
N GLU A 58 -3.36 6.37 -22.20
CA GLU A 58 -2.64 7.63 -22.40
C GLU A 58 -3.51 8.67 -23.12
N ARG A 59 -4.27 8.30 -24.14
CA ARG A 59 -5.22 9.21 -24.80
C ARG A 59 -6.31 9.72 -23.84
N MET A 60 -6.83 8.85 -22.99
CA MET A 60 -7.81 9.25 -21.98
C MET A 60 -7.20 10.18 -20.93
N LYS A 61 -5.95 9.98 -20.56
CA LYS A 61 -5.20 10.85 -19.66
C LYS A 61 -4.96 12.23 -20.28
N GLU A 62 -4.54 12.27 -21.55
CA GLU A 62 -4.37 13.51 -22.31
C GLU A 62 -5.70 14.29 -22.43
N TRP A 63 -6.79 13.58 -22.75
CA TRP A 63 -8.13 14.19 -22.79
C TRP A 63 -8.54 14.77 -21.43
N LYS A 64 -8.29 14.07 -20.32
CA LYS A 64 -8.53 14.61 -18.97
C LYS A 64 -7.71 15.86 -18.70
N GLN A 65 -6.43 15.85 -19.03
CA GLN A 65 -5.53 16.99 -18.83
C GLN A 65 -5.93 18.19 -19.70
N GLY A 66 -6.50 17.93 -20.88
CA GLY A 66 -7.07 18.94 -21.80
C GLY A 66 -8.37 19.58 -21.33
N GLY A 67 -8.86 19.26 -20.11
CA GLY A 67 -10.05 19.83 -19.49
C GLY A 67 -11.33 19.03 -19.73
N SER A 68 -11.23 17.77 -20.15
CA SER A 68 -12.35 16.82 -20.31
C SER A 68 -13.50 17.34 -21.19
N ARG A 69 -13.17 18.03 -22.27
CA ARG A 69 -14.17 18.64 -23.16
C ARG A 69 -14.84 17.61 -24.04
N THR A 70 -16.17 17.67 -24.15
CA THR A 70 -16.96 16.76 -24.98
C THR A 70 -16.53 16.81 -26.45
N GLU A 71 -16.24 17.99 -26.99
CA GLU A 71 -15.82 18.17 -28.39
C GLU A 71 -14.50 17.48 -28.73
N GLN A 72 -13.70 17.15 -27.73
CA GLN A 72 -12.40 16.51 -27.87
C GLN A 72 -12.41 15.00 -27.62
N VAL A 73 -13.56 14.42 -27.30
CA VAL A 73 -13.68 12.97 -27.03
C VAL A 73 -13.21 12.12 -28.21
N GLY A 74 -13.36 12.62 -29.42
CA GLY A 74 -12.87 11.96 -30.64
C GLY A 74 -11.38 11.60 -30.61
N THR A 75 -10.55 12.32 -29.86
CA THR A 75 -9.11 12.05 -29.75
C THR A 75 -8.80 10.73 -29.02
N ILE A 76 -9.75 10.22 -28.24
CA ILE A 76 -9.60 8.96 -27.52
C ILE A 76 -9.61 7.76 -28.47
N PHE A 77 -10.35 7.85 -29.58
CA PHE A 77 -10.63 6.71 -30.44
C PHE A 77 -9.49 6.37 -31.41
N PHE A 78 -9.41 5.08 -31.75
CA PHE A 78 -8.45 4.58 -32.73
C PHE A 78 -8.99 4.72 -34.16
N HIS A 79 -8.10 4.98 -35.10
CA HIS A 79 -8.42 4.93 -36.56
C HIS A 79 -8.38 3.51 -37.13
N ARG A 80 -8.02 2.52 -36.28
CA ARG A 80 -7.96 1.09 -36.62
C ARG A 80 -8.78 0.28 -35.61
N ILE A 81 -9.03 -0.97 -35.94
CA ILE A 81 -9.65 -1.91 -34.98
C ILE A 81 -8.67 -2.11 -33.82
N ALA A 82 -9.15 -1.87 -32.61
CA ALA A 82 -8.43 -2.10 -31.38
C ALA A 82 -8.96 -3.36 -30.69
N GLU A 83 -8.06 -4.14 -30.10
CA GLU A 83 -8.38 -5.34 -29.34
C GLU A 83 -8.35 -5.04 -27.84
N LEU A 84 -9.51 -4.64 -27.29
CA LEU A 84 -9.62 -4.09 -25.94
C LEU A 84 -10.22 -5.09 -24.92
N GLY A 85 -10.49 -6.33 -25.33
CA GLY A 85 -10.99 -7.39 -24.44
C GLY A 85 -12.22 -6.97 -23.64
N SER A 86 -12.16 -7.02 -22.31
CA SER A 86 -13.26 -6.63 -21.42
C SER A 86 -13.66 -5.16 -21.52
N VAL A 87 -12.78 -4.29 -21.99
CA VAL A 87 -13.03 -2.84 -22.17
C VAL A 87 -13.76 -2.56 -23.50
N GLN A 88 -13.80 -3.52 -24.44
CA GLN A 88 -14.32 -3.34 -25.78
C GLN A 88 -15.78 -2.82 -25.82
N ALA A 89 -16.63 -3.35 -24.96
CA ALA A 89 -18.05 -2.96 -24.92
C ALA A 89 -18.21 -1.47 -24.53
N ALA A 90 -17.52 -1.03 -23.49
CA ALA A 90 -17.54 0.35 -23.03
C ALA A 90 -16.96 1.31 -24.09
N TYR A 91 -15.86 0.89 -24.75
CA TYR A 91 -15.25 1.65 -25.85
C TYR A 91 -16.23 1.82 -27.03
N SER A 92 -16.90 0.73 -27.45
CA SER A 92 -17.84 0.77 -28.56
C SER A 92 -19.07 1.62 -28.25
N SER A 93 -19.59 1.55 -27.02
CA SER A 93 -20.70 2.40 -26.57
C SER A 93 -20.32 3.88 -26.57
N CYS A 94 -19.11 4.20 -26.10
CA CYS A 94 -18.59 5.56 -26.09
C CYS A 94 -18.38 6.11 -27.51
N LEU A 95 -17.86 5.30 -28.42
CA LEU A 95 -17.68 5.67 -29.84
C LEU A 95 -19.03 5.93 -30.52
N LEU A 96 -20.04 5.09 -30.25
CA LEU A 96 -21.39 5.27 -30.78
C LEU A 96 -22.02 6.57 -30.26
N ALA A 97 -21.97 6.81 -28.95
CA ALA A 97 -22.47 8.05 -28.36
C ALA A 97 -21.78 9.30 -28.94
N TRP A 98 -20.48 9.22 -29.15
CA TRP A 98 -19.71 10.29 -29.81
C TRP A 98 -20.15 10.54 -31.26
N ASN A 99 -20.38 9.49 -32.05
CA ASN A 99 -20.87 9.63 -33.43
C ASN A 99 -22.29 10.23 -33.46
N ASN A 100 -23.17 9.83 -32.56
CA ASN A 100 -24.50 10.42 -32.43
C ASN A 100 -24.42 11.92 -32.07
N TYR A 101 -23.56 12.28 -31.13
CA TYR A 101 -23.32 13.67 -30.80
C TYR A 101 -22.88 14.53 -32.00
N LEU A 102 -21.93 14.01 -32.80
CA LEU A 102 -21.48 14.72 -34.02
C LEU A 102 -22.59 14.92 -35.03
N GLN A 103 -23.55 13.99 -35.17
CA GLN A 103 -24.67 14.08 -36.08
C GLN A 103 -25.76 15.06 -35.60
N HIS A 104 -25.90 15.28 -34.32
CA HIS A 104 -26.98 16.03 -33.68
C HIS A 104 -26.47 17.24 -32.87
N MET A 105 -25.38 17.88 -33.34
CA MET A 105 -24.75 19.01 -32.61
C MET A 105 -25.70 20.20 -32.33
N GLN A 106 -26.82 20.31 -33.05
CA GLN A 106 -27.82 21.38 -32.81
C GLN A 106 -28.81 21.06 -31.69
N GLU A 107 -28.92 19.81 -31.28
CA GLU A 107 -29.81 19.34 -30.17
C GLU A 107 -29.01 18.91 -28.95
N SER A 108 -28.01 19.66 -28.59
CA SER A 108 -26.76 19.21 -27.97
C SER A 108 -26.87 18.58 -26.56
N ARG A 109 -27.74 19.04 -25.66
CA ARG A 109 -27.66 18.65 -24.24
C ARG A 109 -27.86 17.16 -23.93
N THR A 110 -28.78 16.50 -24.63
CA THR A 110 -29.06 15.08 -24.40
C THR A 110 -27.87 14.23 -24.86
N TYR A 111 -27.35 14.51 -26.05
CA TYR A 111 -26.22 13.78 -26.62
C TYR A 111 -24.90 14.06 -25.87
N GLU A 112 -24.68 15.28 -25.40
CA GLU A 112 -23.55 15.59 -24.50
C GLU A 112 -23.59 14.77 -23.20
N THR A 113 -24.77 14.64 -22.59
CA THR A 113 -24.96 13.83 -21.37
C THR A 113 -24.65 12.36 -21.66
N GLU A 114 -25.09 11.83 -22.80
CA GLU A 114 -24.83 10.45 -23.21
C GLU A 114 -23.34 10.20 -23.41
N VAL A 115 -22.62 11.11 -24.12
CA VAL A 115 -21.16 11.04 -24.27
C VAL A 115 -20.47 11.06 -22.92
N THR A 116 -20.86 11.97 -22.04
CA THR A 116 -20.26 12.09 -20.71
C THR A 116 -20.42 10.80 -19.89
N ASN A 117 -21.60 10.22 -19.92
CA ASN A 117 -21.90 8.96 -19.21
C ASN A 117 -21.12 7.78 -19.79
N THR A 118 -21.02 7.68 -21.10
CA THR A 118 -20.28 6.58 -21.76
C THR A 118 -18.77 6.74 -21.60
N VAL A 119 -18.23 7.96 -21.61
CA VAL A 119 -16.84 8.22 -21.24
C VAL A 119 -16.54 7.83 -19.81
N ALA A 120 -17.44 8.14 -18.86
CA ALA A 120 -17.29 7.72 -17.47
C ALA A 120 -17.29 6.18 -17.33
N ALA A 121 -18.17 5.50 -18.07
CA ALA A 121 -18.20 4.04 -18.13
C ALA A 121 -16.89 3.47 -18.72
N LEU A 122 -16.36 4.07 -19.77
CA LEU A 122 -15.10 3.67 -20.39
C LEU A 122 -13.92 3.88 -19.41
N LEU A 123 -13.88 4.99 -18.69
CA LEU A 123 -12.88 5.26 -17.66
C LEU A 123 -12.89 4.20 -16.57
N ASN A 124 -14.09 3.81 -16.11
CA ASN A 124 -14.24 2.78 -15.08
C ASN A 124 -13.80 1.40 -15.60
N ALA A 125 -14.14 1.06 -16.85
CA ALA A 125 -13.73 -0.21 -17.46
C ALA A 125 -12.20 -0.32 -17.60
N VAL A 126 -11.52 0.77 -17.99
CA VAL A 126 -10.06 0.81 -18.05
C VAL A 126 -9.45 0.70 -16.65
N ALA A 127 -9.98 1.42 -15.65
CA ALA A 127 -9.49 1.34 -14.27
C ALA A 127 -9.68 -0.06 -13.66
N GLU A 128 -10.78 -0.74 -13.97
CA GLU A 128 -11.02 -2.11 -13.55
C GLU A 128 -10.03 -3.09 -14.20
N TRP A 129 -9.77 -2.92 -15.50
CA TRP A 129 -8.75 -3.69 -16.18
C TRP A 129 -7.35 -3.47 -15.56
N GLU A 130 -6.96 -2.21 -15.31
CA GLU A 130 -5.70 -1.88 -14.65
C GLU A 130 -5.58 -2.57 -13.29
N LYS A 131 -6.64 -2.47 -12.48
CA LYS A 131 -6.68 -3.11 -11.16
C LYS A 131 -6.49 -4.62 -11.23
N ASN A 132 -7.09 -5.28 -12.22
CA ASN A 132 -7.11 -6.73 -12.31
C ASN A 132 -5.84 -7.32 -12.92
N TYR A 133 -5.22 -6.63 -13.87
CA TYR A 133 -4.14 -7.20 -14.69
C TYR A 133 -2.82 -6.45 -14.61
N LEU A 134 -2.81 -5.18 -14.20
CA LEU A 134 -1.61 -4.38 -14.13
C LEU A 134 -1.04 -4.35 -12.71
N LEU A 135 0.20 -4.77 -12.56
CA LEU A 135 0.94 -4.71 -11.29
C LEU A 135 1.71 -3.39 -11.24
N THR A 136 1.37 -2.52 -10.29
CA THR A 136 1.98 -1.18 -10.15
C THR A 136 2.55 -0.98 -8.76
N ALA A 137 3.59 -0.14 -8.66
CA ALA A 137 4.18 0.26 -7.39
C ALA A 137 3.27 1.29 -6.67
N PRO A 138 2.80 1.02 -5.44
CA PRO A 138 1.95 1.94 -4.69
C PRO A 138 2.72 3.09 -4.03
N ALA A 139 4.05 2.97 -3.92
CA ALA A 139 4.95 3.93 -3.30
C ALA A 139 6.34 3.85 -3.93
N ASP A 140 7.14 4.89 -3.71
CA ASP A 140 8.56 4.88 -4.06
C ASP A 140 9.32 3.86 -3.23
N GLY A 141 10.25 3.12 -3.83
CA GLY A 141 11.00 2.11 -3.11
C GLY A 141 11.86 1.22 -4.00
N THR A 142 12.33 0.13 -3.42
CA THR A 142 13.06 -0.93 -4.14
C THR A 142 12.19 -2.17 -4.23
N VAL A 143 12.10 -2.76 -5.41
CA VAL A 143 11.36 -4.00 -5.64
C VAL A 143 12.12 -5.18 -5.06
N ALA A 144 11.46 -5.99 -4.26
CA ALA A 144 11.94 -7.31 -3.86
C ALA A 144 10.99 -8.39 -4.43
N PHE A 145 11.54 -9.35 -5.15
CA PHE A 145 10.79 -10.48 -5.67
C PHE A 145 10.61 -11.53 -4.56
N MET A 146 9.39 -12.01 -4.37
CA MET A 146 9.12 -13.07 -3.40
C MET A 146 9.63 -14.42 -3.87
N GLN A 147 9.69 -14.62 -5.20
CA GLN A 147 10.31 -15.76 -5.86
C GLN A 147 10.81 -15.33 -7.24
N LEU A 148 11.53 -16.22 -7.94
CA LEU A 148 12.06 -15.91 -9.27
C LEU A 148 10.95 -15.94 -10.32
N TRP A 149 10.36 -14.77 -10.59
CA TRP A 149 9.33 -14.62 -11.62
C TRP A 149 9.90 -14.57 -13.03
N LYS A 150 9.22 -15.21 -13.96
CA LYS A 150 9.56 -15.21 -15.40
C LYS A 150 8.32 -15.03 -16.25
N ARG A 151 8.50 -14.50 -17.46
CA ARG A 151 7.45 -14.44 -18.49
C ARG A 151 6.87 -15.85 -18.72
N ASN A 152 5.57 -15.94 -19.00
CA ASN A 152 4.76 -17.15 -19.20
C ASN A 152 4.61 -18.03 -17.95
N GLN A 153 5.13 -17.65 -16.79
CA GLN A 153 4.87 -18.33 -15.53
C GLN A 153 3.44 -18.05 -15.08
N TYR A 154 2.74 -19.07 -14.61
CA TYR A 154 1.38 -18.95 -14.08
C TYR A 154 1.42 -18.41 -12.65
N VAL A 155 0.47 -17.54 -12.32
CA VAL A 155 0.25 -16.98 -10.99
C VAL A 155 -1.21 -17.15 -10.59
N GLU A 156 -1.45 -17.34 -9.30
CA GLU A 156 -2.80 -17.43 -8.73
C GLU A 156 -3.29 -16.07 -8.26
N ALA A 157 -4.61 -15.87 -8.25
CA ALA A 157 -5.18 -14.68 -7.64
C ALA A 157 -4.88 -14.66 -6.13
N GLY A 158 -4.42 -13.51 -5.63
CA GLY A 158 -3.98 -13.35 -4.24
C GLY A 158 -2.51 -13.74 -4.00
N GLU A 159 -1.80 -14.29 -4.98
CA GLU A 159 -0.39 -14.61 -4.83
C GLU A 159 0.46 -13.33 -4.77
N THR A 160 1.35 -13.24 -3.75
CA THR A 160 2.25 -12.10 -3.60
C THR A 160 3.41 -12.22 -4.59
N MET A 161 3.49 -11.28 -5.50
CA MET A 161 4.53 -11.26 -6.54
C MET A 161 5.75 -10.45 -6.14
N PHE A 162 5.51 -9.23 -5.64
CA PHE A 162 6.56 -8.28 -5.30
C PHE A 162 6.31 -7.67 -3.92
N VAL A 163 7.39 -7.19 -3.32
CA VAL A 163 7.34 -6.33 -2.15
C VAL A 163 8.07 -5.05 -2.49
N ILE A 164 7.40 -3.91 -2.36
CA ILE A 164 8.06 -2.61 -2.47
C ILE A 164 8.56 -2.20 -1.10
N VAL A 165 9.85 -2.04 -1.05
CA VAL A 165 10.59 -1.66 0.13
C VAL A 165 10.91 -0.17 0.04
N PRO A 166 10.23 0.72 0.80
CA PRO A 166 10.44 2.16 0.73
C PRO A 166 11.91 2.53 0.96
N HIS A 167 12.39 3.55 0.22
CA HIS A 167 13.76 4.07 0.35
C HIS A 167 13.96 4.91 1.61
N ASP A 168 12.90 5.55 2.09
CA ASP A 168 12.97 6.35 3.28
C ASP A 168 13.37 5.47 4.45
N ALA A 169 14.51 5.79 5.05
CA ALA A 169 14.89 5.29 6.35
C ALA A 169 13.88 5.82 7.37
N ALA A 170 12.65 5.31 7.26
CA ALA A 170 11.59 5.67 8.19
C ALA A 170 12.09 5.35 9.58
N LEU A 171 11.99 6.30 10.47
CA LEU A 171 12.29 6.11 11.88
C LEU A 171 11.60 4.82 12.35
N PRO A 172 12.32 3.92 13.02
CA PRO A 172 11.71 2.72 13.55
C PRO A 172 10.59 3.11 14.52
N VAL A 173 9.43 2.54 14.31
CA VAL A 173 8.25 2.73 15.17
C VAL A 173 7.88 1.40 15.79
N GLY A 174 7.64 1.42 17.08
CA GLY A 174 7.11 0.28 17.79
C GLY A 174 5.58 0.28 17.78
N LYS A 175 4.96 -0.87 17.52
CA LYS A 175 3.54 -1.08 17.76
C LYS A 175 3.37 -2.14 18.81
N ALA A 176 2.50 -1.90 19.80
CA ALA A 176 2.15 -2.87 20.82
C ALA A 176 0.63 -3.05 20.88
N LEU A 177 0.18 -4.28 21.15
CA LEU A 177 -1.23 -4.63 21.24
C LEU A 177 -1.61 -4.84 22.70
N LEU A 178 -2.31 -3.88 23.26
CA LEU A 178 -2.70 -3.89 24.67
C LEU A 178 -4.12 -4.42 24.83
N PRO A 179 -4.36 -5.47 25.64
CA PRO A 179 -5.70 -5.92 25.96
C PRO A 179 -6.47 -4.83 26.75
N MET A 180 -7.80 -4.88 26.69
CA MET A 180 -8.68 -3.93 27.39
C MET A 180 -8.36 -3.84 28.88
N GLU A 181 -7.95 -4.95 29.50
CA GLU A 181 -7.53 -5.05 30.88
C GLU A 181 -6.20 -4.33 31.11
N GLY A 182 -6.22 -3.07 31.43
CA GLY A 182 -5.02 -2.31 31.77
C GLY A 182 -4.82 -1.02 30.99
N ILE A 183 -5.63 -0.78 29.94
CA ILE A 183 -5.59 0.47 29.18
C ILE A 183 -5.70 1.72 30.06
N GLY A 184 -6.51 1.66 31.13
CA GLY A 184 -6.67 2.76 32.08
C GLY A 184 -5.40 3.16 32.84
N LYS A 185 -4.34 2.34 32.79
CA LYS A 185 -3.03 2.62 33.45
C LYS A 185 -1.99 3.15 32.48
N VAL A 186 -2.26 3.10 31.17
CA VAL A 186 -1.32 3.54 30.13
C VAL A 186 -1.58 5.01 29.79
N ARG A 187 -0.51 5.78 29.69
CA ARG A 187 -0.50 7.21 29.34
C ARG A 187 0.63 7.48 28.37
N THR A 188 0.40 8.45 27.49
CA THR A 188 1.45 9.00 26.61
C THR A 188 2.65 9.45 27.44
N GLY A 189 3.86 9.23 26.92
CA GLY A 189 5.14 9.57 27.57
C GLY A 189 5.69 8.52 28.50
N GLN A 190 4.93 7.48 28.87
CA GLN A 190 5.45 6.40 29.72
C GLN A 190 6.58 5.65 29.03
N ARG A 191 7.58 5.27 29.84
CA ARG A 191 8.73 4.49 29.40
C ARG A 191 8.31 3.05 29.08
N VAL A 192 8.86 2.54 27.98
CA VAL A 192 8.65 1.18 27.50
C VAL A 192 10.00 0.49 27.37
N ILE A 193 10.11 -0.72 27.91
CA ILE A 193 11.29 -1.57 27.76
C ILE A 193 10.95 -2.65 26.75
N ILE A 194 11.72 -2.72 25.67
CA ILE A 194 11.48 -3.60 24.53
C ILE A 194 12.54 -4.69 24.52
N ARG A 195 12.08 -5.94 24.38
CA ARG A 195 12.90 -7.13 24.21
C ARG A 195 12.60 -7.79 22.89
N LEU A 196 13.64 -8.03 22.13
CA LEU A 196 13.56 -8.67 20.81
C LEU A 196 14.22 -10.05 20.89
N PRO A 197 13.51 -11.17 20.69
CA PRO A 197 14.08 -12.51 20.74
C PRO A 197 15.24 -12.73 19.76
N ALA A 198 15.23 -12.02 18.63
CA ALA A 198 16.33 -12.06 17.66
C ALA A 198 17.66 -11.49 18.24
N PHE A 199 17.60 -10.71 19.33
CA PHE A 199 18.75 -10.08 20.00
C PHE A 199 18.65 -10.31 21.50
N PRO A 200 19.19 -11.45 22.03
CA PRO A 200 19.07 -11.81 23.43
C PRO A 200 19.49 -10.71 24.40
N GLU A 201 18.68 -10.45 25.43
CA GLU A 201 18.89 -9.36 26.39
C GLU A 201 20.25 -9.43 27.11
N GLN A 202 20.73 -10.65 27.40
CA GLN A 202 22.01 -10.86 28.09
C GLN A 202 23.21 -10.35 27.27
N GLU A 203 23.11 -10.43 25.94
CA GLU A 203 24.19 -10.07 25.04
C GLU A 203 24.03 -8.65 24.47
N PHE A 204 22.81 -8.29 24.06
CA PHE A 204 22.53 -7.03 23.37
C PHE A 204 21.94 -5.95 24.29
N GLY A 205 21.28 -6.33 25.38
CA GLY A 205 20.52 -5.43 26.24
C GLY A 205 19.08 -5.24 25.73
N THR A 206 18.41 -4.20 26.22
CA THR A 206 17.03 -3.84 25.84
C THR A 206 17.00 -2.51 25.12
N ILE A 207 15.97 -2.29 24.29
CA ILE A 207 15.70 -1.00 23.68
C ILE A 207 14.75 -0.21 24.58
N GLU A 208 14.96 1.10 24.71
CA GLU A 208 14.05 1.99 25.44
C GLU A 208 13.19 2.78 24.45
N GLY A 209 11.88 2.73 24.68
CA GLY A 209 10.88 3.51 23.95
C GLY A 209 10.01 4.34 24.88
N ARG A 210 9.13 5.13 24.28
CA ARG A 210 8.07 5.88 24.98
C ARG A 210 6.74 5.69 24.29
N VAL A 211 5.66 5.57 25.05
CA VAL A 211 4.31 5.57 24.51
C VAL A 211 4.07 6.91 23.82
N GLU A 212 3.87 6.92 22.52
CA GLU A 212 3.59 8.09 21.71
C GLU A 212 2.09 8.35 21.60
N SER A 213 1.35 7.31 21.22
CA SER A 213 -0.10 7.37 21.12
C SER A 213 -0.77 6.07 21.56
N VAL A 214 -2.05 6.16 21.87
CA VAL A 214 -2.93 5.02 22.16
C VAL A 214 -4.15 5.16 21.27
N SER A 215 -4.48 4.14 20.50
CA SER A 215 -5.69 4.16 19.67
C SER A 215 -6.93 4.41 20.54
N PRO A 216 -7.84 5.29 20.15
CA PRO A 216 -9.08 5.53 20.87
C PRO A 216 -10.11 4.40 20.70
N VAL A 217 -9.90 3.52 19.71
CA VAL A 217 -10.81 2.41 19.36
C VAL A 217 -10.04 1.10 19.40
N PRO A 218 -10.58 0.03 20.00
CA PRO A 218 -9.97 -1.29 19.96
C PRO A 218 -10.07 -1.92 18.57
N ASP A 219 -9.19 -2.88 18.30
CA ASP A 219 -9.27 -3.75 17.12
C ASP A 219 -10.45 -4.75 17.24
N GLU A 220 -10.65 -5.57 16.19
CA GLU A 220 -11.70 -6.60 16.13
C GLU A 220 -11.60 -7.65 17.26
N GLN A 221 -10.44 -7.74 17.92
CA GLN A 221 -10.16 -8.66 19.03
C GLN A 221 -10.24 -7.96 20.39
N GLY A 222 -10.68 -6.70 20.44
CA GLY A 222 -10.80 -5.92 21.67
C GLY A 222 -9.48 -5.41 22.24
N ARG A 223 -8.42 -5.32 21.44
CA ARG A 223 -7.10 -4.83 21.84
C ARG A 223 -6.87 -3.41 21.33
N PHE A 224 -6.19 -2.61 22.10
CA PHE A 224 -5.79 -1.25 21.72
C PHE A 224 -4.39 -1.24 21.12
N VAL A 225 -4.23 -0.53 20.00
CA VAL A 225 -2.93 -0.33 19.38
C VAL A 225 -2.23 0.83 20.07
N LEU A 226 -1.01 0.58 20.55
CA LEU A 226 -0.10 1.60 21.07
C LEU A 226 0.99 1.85 20.04
N GLU A 227 1.28 3.10 19.77
CA GLU A 227 2.48 3.51 19.06
C GLU A 227 3.56 3.88 20.08
N ILE A 228 4.75 3.36 19.83
CA ILE A 228 5.91 3.53 20.72
C ILE A 228 7.01 4.22 19.91
N ALA A 229 7.31 5.45 20.29
CA ALA A 229 8.46 6.16 19.77
C ALA A 229 9.76 5.56 20.30
N LEU A 230 10.78 5.51 19.45
CA LEU A 230 12.13 5.04 19.77
C LEU A 230 13.11 6.22 19.64
N PRO A 231 13.22 7.09 20.65
CA PRO A 231 14.02 8.34 20.55
C PRO A 231 15.51 8.11 20.27
N GLN A 232 16.03 6.97 20.66
CA GLN A 232 17.43 6.57 20.42
C GLN A 232 17.55 5.56 19.26
N GLY A 233 16.49 5.46 18.42
CA GLY A 233 16.46 4.47 17.36
C GLY A 233 16.54 3.04 17.92
N LEU A 234 17.37 2.22 17.32
CA LEU A 234 17.61 0.83 17.73
C LEU A 234 18.87 0.67 18.62
N THR A 235 19.32 1.75 19.25
CA THR A 235 20.42 1.68 20.20
C THR A 235 19.94 1.08 21.52
N THR A 236 20.58 0.01 21.95
CA THR A 236 20.26 -0.69 23.19
C THR A 236 20.85 0.00 24.41
N ARG A 237 20.43 -0.40 25.62
CA ARG A 237 21.02 0.09 26.89
C ARG A 237 22.51 -0.22 27.05
N TYR A 238 23.04 -1.19 26.30
CA TYR A 238 24.48 -1.50 26.29
C TYR A 238 25.24 -0.71 25.23
N GLY A 239 24.59 0.27 24.56
CA GLY A 239 25.19 1.10 23.52
C GLY A 239 25.42 0.36 22.19
N LYS A 240 24.83 -0.82 22.01
CA LYS A 240 24.89 -1.55 20.74
C LYS A 240 23.79 -1.06 19.81
N GLU A 241 24.13 -0.74 18.58
CA GLU A 241 23.18 -0.41 17.52
C GLU A 241 22.73 -1.70 16.83
N LEU A 242 21.44 -1.97 16.88
CA LEU A 242 20.87 -3.15 16.22
C LEU A 242 20.56 -2.85 14.75
N PRO A 243 20.78 -3.81 13.84
CA PRO A 243 20.41 -3.63 12.45
C PRO A 243 18.90 -3.53 12.32
N LEU A 244 18.42 -2.58 11.50
CA LEU A 244 17.01 -2.43 11.19
C LEU A 244 16.57 -3.57 10.26
N ILE A 245 15.96 -4.60 10.84
CA ILE A 245 15.19 -5.61 10.11
C ILE A 245 13.75 -5.09 10.04
N LYS A 246 13.18 -5.00 8.85
CA LYS A 246 11.96 -4.23 8.56
C LYS A 246 10.70 -4.62 9.35
N THR A 247 10.67 -5.82 9.91
CA THR A 247 9.62 -6.25 10.85
C THR A 247 10.24 -7.23 11.84
N MET A 248 10.23 -6.87 13.12
CA MET A 248 10.66 -7.76 14.19
C MET A 248 9.58 -7.83 15.26
N THR A 249 9.28 -9.02 15.73
CA THR A 249 8.37 -9.23 16.85
C THR A 249 9.14 -9.37 18.15
N GLY A 250 8.52 -8.98 19.24
CA GLY A 250 9.09 -9.09 20.58
C GLY A 250 8.07 -8.81 21.67
N THR A 251 8.55 -8.41 22.82
CA THR A 251 7.73 -8.01 23.96
C THR A 251 8.05 -6.59 24.40
N ALA A 252 6.99 -5.83 24.73
CA ALA A 252 7.09 -4.49 25.31
C ALA A 252 6.60 -4.50 26.76
N SER A 253 7.42 -4.02 27.67
CA SER A 253 7.06 -3.86 29.09
C SER A 253 6.84 -2.37 29.37
N ILE A 254 5.58 -1.95 29.54
CA ILE A 254 5.20 -0.57 29.83
C ILE A 254 5.35 -0.33 31.34
N VAL A 255 6.11 0.72 31.71
CA VAL A 255 6.31 1.12 33.10
C VAL A 255 5.14 1.98 33.54
N THR A 256 4.15 1.40 34.21
CA THR A 256 2.91 2.07 34.62
C THR A 256 3.00 2.80 35.96
N LYS A 257 3.99 2.48 36.79
CA LYS A 257 4.26 3.15 38.09
C LYS A 257 5.77 3.22 38.31
N GLU A 258 6.32 4.43 38.37
CA GLU A 258 7.62 4.66 39.00
C GLU A 258 7.43 4.72 40.50
N LYS A 259 7.61 3.60 41.20
CA LYS A 259 7.72 3.63 42.64
C LYS A 259 9.13 4.07 43.00
N SER A 260 9.26 5.27 43.54
CA SER A 260 10.49 5.74 44.16
C SER A 260 10.94 4.72 45.25
N LEU A 261 12.24 4.47 45.35
CA LEU A 261 12.81 3.61 46.42
C LEU A 261 12.38 4.08 47.81
N LEU A 262 12.20 5.39 48.02
CA LEU A 262 11.65 5.98 49.24
C LEU A 262 10.20 5.56 49.52
N SER A 263 9.35 5.40 48.52
CA SER A 263 7.95 4.93 48.70
C SER A 263 7.87 3.43 49.02
N ARG A 264 8.90 2.64 48.66
CA ARG A 264 9.02 1.23 49.06
C ARG A 264 9.43 1.10 50.52
N LEU A 265 10.28 1.99 51.02
CA LEU A 265 10.74 2.03 52.41
C LEU A 265 9.65 2.55 53.38
N LEU A 266 8.80 3.47 52.93
CA LEU A 266 7.71 4.04 53.74
C LEU A 266 6.43 3.21 53.76
N ASN A 267 6.24 2.23 52.85
CA ASN A 267 5.09 1.31 52.82
C ASN A 267 5.36 -0.05 53.52
N LEU A 268 6.40 -0.15 54.34
CA LEU A 268 6.60 -1.22 55.30
C LEU A 268 5.88 -0.86 56.62
N LYS A 269 4.55 -0.80 56.56
CA LYS A 269 3.64 -1.00 57.69
C LYS A 269 2.39 -1.70 57.19
#